data_a4979b4609b420fcf6a41ca6d118b09c
#
_entry.id   a4979b4609b420fcf6a41ca6d118b09c
#
_cell.length_a   1.000
_cell.length_b   1.000
_cell.length_c   1.000
_cell.angle_alpha   90.00
_cell.angle_beta   90.00
_cell.angle_gamma   90.00
#
_symmetry.space_group_name_H-M   'P 1'
#
loop_
_entity.id
_entity.type
_entity.pdbx_description
1 polymer ?
#
loop_
_entity_poly.entity_id
_entity_poly.type
_entity_poly.pdbx_seq_one_letter_code
_entity_poly.pdbx_strand_id
1 'polypeptide(L)'
;MTTLDEWTAQVIEALGLDPSMLDRDAVLDLTKDVAHGVARPAAPLTAYLLGVAVGRSGAGSVDVSALATRVRELIQAAPATPP
;
A
#
# COMPACT_ATOMS: atom_id res chain seq x y z
N MET A 1 23.32 1.03 9.24
CA MET A 1 21.97 0.44 9.06
C MET A 1 21.02 1.52 8.58
N THR A 2 20.31 1.27 7.49
CA THR A 2 19.40 2.25 6.91
C THR A 2 18.04 2.18 7.62
N THR A 3 17.51 3.33 8.05
CA THR A 3 16.17 3.37 8.61
C THR A 3 15.13 3.16 7.49
N LEU A 4 13.90 2.86 7.89
CA LEU A 4 12.81 2.72 6.93
C LEU A 4 12.62 4.00 6.11
N ASP A 5 12.67 5.16 6.77
CA ASP A 5 12.50 6.43 6.06
C ASP A 5 13.64 6.73 5.12
N GLU A 6 14.87 6.45 5.53
CA GLU A 6 16.04 6.64 4.66
C GLU A 6 15.97 5.72 3.43
N TRP A 7 15.62 4.47 3.64
CA TRP A 7 15.45 3.52 2.55
C TRP A 7 14.36 3.97 1.58
N THR A 8 13.22 4.38 2.12
CA THR A 8 12.09 4.82 1.31
C THR A 8 12.47 6.04 0.46
N ALA A 9 13.19 6.99 1.06
CA ALA A 9 13.68 8.16 0.32
C ALA A 9 14.62 7.77 -0.81
N GLN A 10 15.51 6.80 -0.58
CA GLN A 10 16.42 6.31 -1.60
C GLN A 10 15.68 5.66 -2.78
N VAL A 11 14.65 4.89 -2.47
CA VAL A 11 13.84 4.24 -3.52
C VAL A 11 13.06 5.27 -4.32
N ILE A 12 12.46 6.25 -3.66
CA ILE A 12 11.75 7.33 -4.34
C ILE A 12 12.68 8.06 -5.31
N GLU A 13 13.88 8.40 -4.86
CA GLU A 13 14.87 9.08 -5.71
C GLU A 13 15.30 8.18 -6.88
N ALA A 14 15.60 6.92 -6.59
CA ALA A 14 16.06 5.98 -7.62
C ALA A 14 15.03 5.78 -8.72
N LEU A 15 13.74 5.82 -8.36
CA LEU A 15 12.65 5.63 -9.31
C LEU A 15 12.14 6.93 -9.92
N GLY A 16 12.71 8.07 -9.52
CA GLY A 16 12.32 9.37 -10.07
C GLY A 16 10.91 9.79 -9.72
N LEU A 17 10.45 9.43 -8.52
CA LEU A 17 9.09 9.71 -8.09
C LEU A 17 9.02 10.97 -7.24
N ASP A 18 7.82 11.56 -7.19
CA ASP A 18 7.54 12.68 -6.32
C ASP A 18 7.25 12.16 -4.89
N PRO A 19 8.01 12.59 -3.88
CA PRO A 19 7.77 12.12 -2.50
C PRO A 19 6.36 12.38 -2.00
N SER A 20 5.68 13.42 -2.51
CA SER A 20 4.32 13.74 -2.09
C SER A 20 3.29 12.69 -2.51
N MET A 21 3.64 11.79 -3.43
CA MET A 21 2.75 10.72 -3.87
C MET A 21 2.67 9.56 -2.88
N LEU A 22 3.60 9.48 -1.93
CA LEU A 22 3.60 8.41 -0.96
C LEU A 22 2.90 8.85 0.33
N ASP A 23 1.87 8.10 0.70
CA ASP A 23 1.30 8.15 2.04
C ASP A 23 1.79 6.89 2.77
N ARG A 24 2.95 7.00 3.39
CA ARG A 24 3.63 5.86 4.01
C ARG A 24 2.76 5.17 5.04
N ASP A 25 2.15 5.95 5.94
CA ASP A 25 1.40 5.38 7.04
C ASP A 25 0.14 4.67 6.54
N ALA A 26 -0.55 5.26 5.57
CA ALA A 26 -1.73 4.62 4.97
C ALA A 26 -1.37 3.29 4.30
N VAL A 27 -0.25 3.24 3.58
CA VAL A 27 0.21 2.02 2.93
C VAL A 27 0.58 0.95 3.95
N LEU A 28 1.34 1.33 4.99
CA LEU A 28 1.77 0.38 6.02
C LEU A 28 0.57 -0.16 6.80
N ASP A 29 -0.39 0.69 7.15
CA ASP A 29 -1.59 0.26 7.86
C ASP A 29 -2.42 -0.70 7.03
N LEU A 30 -2.60 -0.39 5.75
CA LEU A 30 -3.36 -1.26 4.85
C LEU A 30 -2.69 -2.62 4.68
N THR A 31 -1.39 -2.62 4.42
CA THR A 31 -0.66 -3.88 4.19
C THR A 31 -0.61 -4.74 5.44
N LYS A 32 -0.58 -4.13 6.62
CA LYS A 32 -0.71 -4.85 7.88
C LYS A 32 -2.06 -5.58 7.96
N ASP A 33 -3.14 -4.87 7.63
CA ASP A 33 -4.48 -5.45 7.63
C ASP A 33 -4.60 -6.59 6.61
N VAL A 34 -4.01 -6.42 5.44
CA VAL A 34 -3.99 -7.47 4.41
C VAL A 34 -3.21 -8.69 4.90
N ALA A 35 -2.06 -8.48 5.50
CA ALA A 35 -1.24 -9.59 6.00
C ALA A 35 -1.97 -10.41 7.07
N HIS A 36 -2.72 -9.74 7.92
CA HIS A 36 -3.45 -10.39 9.01
C HIS A 36 -4.81 -10.96 8.57
N GLY A 37 -5.51 -10.27 7.67
CA GLY A 37 -6.84 -10.67 7.24
C GLY A 37 -6.89 -11.61 6.05
N VAL A 38 -5.84 -11.67 5.26
CA VAL A 38 -5.78 -12.51 4.06
C VAL A 38 -4.57 -13.46 4.15
N ALA A 39 -3.37 -12.95 3.91
CA ALA A 39 -2.13 -13.73 3.99
C ALA A 39 -0.95 -12.78 3.92
N ARG A 40 0.18 -13.14 4.52
CA ARG A 40 1.39 -12.31 4.48
C ARG A 40 1.84 -11.99 3.04
N PRO A 41 1.91 -12.98 2.13
CA PRO A 41 2.36 -12.66 0.77
C PRO A 41 1.40 -11.75 0.01
N ALA A 42 0.15 -11.63 0.45
CA ALA A 42 -0.80 -10.72 -0.17
C ALA A 42 -0.46 -9.25 0.10
N ALA A 43 0.24 -8.96 1.19
CA ALA A 43 0.58 -7.58 1.55
C ALA A 43 1.42 -6.87 0.49
N PRO A 44 2.59 -7.42 0.06
CA PRO A 44 3.36 -6.75 -0.98
C PRO A 44 2.64 -6.70 -2.33
N LEU A 45 1.85 -7.71 -2.65
CA LEU A 45 1.08 -7.71 -3.89
C LEU A 45 0.01 -6.62 -3.87
N THR A 46 -0.67 -6.46 -2.74
CA THR A 46 -1.67 -5.41 -2.58
C THR A 46 -1.03 -4.03 -2.64
N ALA A 47 0.13 -3.85 -2.00
CA ALA A 47 0.86 -2.58 -2.06
C ALA A 47 1.23 -2.21 -3.50
N TYR A 48 1.72 -3.18 -4.26
CA TYR A 48 2.05 -2.96 -5.67
C TYR A 48 0.82 -2.54 -6.48
N LEU A 49 -0.28 -3.27 -6.31
CA LEU A 49 -1.51 -2.99 -7.05
C LEU A 49 -2.10 -1.64 -6.65
N LEU A 50 -2.03 -1.29 -5.38
CA LEU A 50 -2.45 0.02 -4.90
C LEU A 50 -1.63 1.12 -5.58
N GLY A 51 -0.31 0.94 -5.67
CA GLY A 51 0.57 1.88 -6.35
C GLY A 51 0.23 2.05 -7.82
N VAL A 52 -0.09 0.96 -8.50
CA VAL A 52 -0.52 1.00 -9.89
C VAL A 52 -1.81 1.81 -10.03
N ALA A 53 -2.77 1.56 -9.15
CA ALA A 53 -4.06 2.27 -9.19
C ALA A 53 -3.89 3.77 -8.95
N VAL A 54 -3.08 4.14 -7.97
CA VAL A 54 -2.79 5.56 -7.68
C VAL A 54 -2.07 6.20 -8.85
N GLY A 55 -1.08 5.52 -9.43
CA GLY A 55 -0.34 6.04 -10.57
C GLY A 55 -1.21 6.26 -11.80
N ARG A 56 -2.16 5.37 -12.01
CA ARG A 56 -3.08 5.49 -13.14
C ARG A 56 -4.09 6.63 -12.98
N SER A 57 -4.48 6.92 -11.74
CA SER A 57 -5.44 8.00 -11.48
C SER A 57 -4.80 9.38 -11.64
N GLY A 58 -3.50 9.49 -11.45
CA GLY A 58 -2.79 10.76 -11.51
C GLY A 58 -3.10 11.73 -10.38
N ALA A 59 -3.82 11.29 -9.37
CA ALA A 59 -4.34 12.18 -8.32
C ALA A 59 -3.48 12.25 -7.05
N GLY A 60 -2.46 11.42 -6.94
CA GLY A 60 -1.54 11.47 -5.81
C GLY A 60 -2.09 10.88 -4.53
N SER A 61 -1.61 11.37 -3.38
CA SER A 61 -1.87 10.75 -2.08
C SER A 61 -3.34 10.81 -1.64
N VAL A 62 -4.12 11.72 -2.20
CA VAL A 62 -5.54 11.84 -1.84
C VAL A 62 -6.30 10.56 -2.18
N ASP A 63 -5.94 9.92 -3.26
CA ASP A 63 -6.62 8.69 -3.70
C ASP A 63 -6.22 7.45 -2.91
N VAL A 64 -5.10 7.49 -2.21
CA VAL A 64 -4.64 6.34 -1.42
C VAL A 64 -5.67 5.95 -0.38
N SER A 65 -6.21 6.93 0.35
CA SER A 65 -7.21 6.65 1.39
C SER A 65 -8.49 6.04 0.82
N ALA A 66 -8.96 6.55 -0.30
CA ALA A 66 -10.17 6.03 -0.95
C ALA A 66 -9.95 4.60 -1.46
N LEU A 67 -8.80 4.35 -2.09
CA LEU A 67 -8.47 3.02 -2.60
C LEU A 67 -8.21 2.03 -1.46
N ALA A 68 -7.57 2.49 -0.39
CA ALA A 68 -7.35 1.66 0.80
C ALA A 68 -8.67 1.23 1.43
N THR A 69 -9.66 2.12 1.47
CA THR A 69 -10.99 1.78 1.98
C THR A 69 -11.63 0.66 1.16
N ARG A 70 -11.51 0.74 -0.17
CA ARG A 70 -12.03 -0.31 -1.05
C ARG A 70 -11.36 -1.65 -0.81
N VAL A 71 -10.06 -1.65 -0.60
CA VAL A 71 -9.33 -2.89 -0.30
C VAL A 71 -9.77 -3.46 1.06
N ARG A 72 -9.95 -2.61 2.06
CA ARG A 72 -10.43 -3.05 3.37
C ARG A 72 -11.82 -3.68 3.32
N GLU A 73 -12.68 -3.16 2.46
CA GLU A 73 -13.99 -3.77 2.23
C GLU A 73 -13.85 -5.21 1.71
N LEU A 74 -12.88 -5.44 0.82
CA LEU A 74 -12.60 -6.79 0.32
C LEU A 74 -12.08 -7.72 1.42
N ILE A 75 -11.25 -7.20 2.32
CA ILE A 75 -10.76 -7.98 3.45
C ILE A 75 -11.92 -8.45 4.33
N GLN A 76 -12.85 -7.54 4.61
CA GLN A 76 -14.00 -7.84 5.46
C GLN A 76 -14.97 -8.80 4.78
N ALA A 77 -15.10 -8.71 3.46
CA ALA A 77 -15.98 -9.58 2.69
C ALA A 77 -15.36 -10.93 2.37
N ALA A 78 -14.05 -11.08 2.52
CA ALA A 78 -13.36 -12.32 2.20
C ALA A 78 -13.82 -13.42 3.18
N PRO A 79 -14.13 -14.62 2.67
CA PRO A 79 -14.42 -15.72 3.57
C PRO A 79 -13.21 -16.05 4.42
N ALA A 80 -13.45 -16.43 5.68
CA ALA A 80 -12.37 -16.83 6.56
C ALA A 80 -11.59 -17.95 5.89
N THR A 81 -10.30 -17.69 5.61
CA THR A 81 -9.48 -18.71 4.97
C THR A 81 -9.20 -19.80 5.99
N PRO A 82 -9.47 -21.06 5.66
CA PRO A 82 -9.08 -22.12 6.58
C PRO A 82 -7.57 -22.11 6.76
N PRO A 83 -7.12 -22.35 7.99
CA PRO A 83 -5.68 -22.40 8.24
C PRO A 83 -4.97 -23.48 7.46
#